data_1ce1eade30d897deb7aca24684eaef3f
#
_entry.id   1ce1eade30d897deb7aca24684eaef3f
#
_cell.length_a   1.000
_cell.length_b   1.000
_cell.length_c   1.000
_cell.angle_alpha   90.00
_cell.angle_beta   90.00
_cell.angle_gamma   90.00
#
_symmetry.space_group_name_H-M   'P 1'
#
loop_
_entity.id
_entity.type
_entity.pdbx_description
1 polymer ?
#
loop_
_entity_poly.entity_id
_entity_poly.type
_entity_poly.pdbx_seq_one_letter_code
_entity_poly.pdbx_strand_id
1 'polypeptide(L)'
;DVTIDEYNSYDYVFFASQKMHDEFASKLHVPSGVAQQCVDDSAMVYEEGHDKQYELLFVGNSRHVFRPILKDLIPTEHKLTVYGRHWENFPVQDYVVSDYMDNSKVGQAYHDAKILLNDHWDDMRENGIISNRIFDALAVGAFIISDDIPEIHELFGDNVVTYHGREDLKEKIDYYLKHEEERDAKAKAGQKIALNGHTFRDRVAVMVKVIREMPL
;
A
#
# COMPACT_ATOMS: atom_id res chain seq x y z
N ASP A 1 -2.56 13.69 -18.57
CA ASP A 1 -3.58 12.67 -18.90
C ASP A 1 -3.13 11.96 -20.18
N VAL A 2 -3.12 10.62 -20.17
CA VAL A 2 -2.81 9.80 -21.35
C VAL A 2 -4.08 9.66 -22.19
N THR A 3 -3.98 9.88 -23.49
CA THR A 3 -5.12 9.78 -24.41
C THR A 3 -5.30 8.34 -24.92
N ILE A 4 -6.49 8.03 -25.43
CA ILE A 4 -6.76 6.72 -26.06
C ILE A 4 -5.84 6.49 -27.28
N ASP A 5 -5.52 7.54 -28.02
CA ASP A 5 -4.61 7.44 -29.19
C ASP A 5 -3.19 7.11 -28.73
N GLU A 6 -2.73 7.65 -27.59
CA GLU A 6 -1.44 7.29 -27.01
C GLU A 6 -1.42 5.83 -26.56
N TYR A 7 -2.46 5.33 -25.89
CA TYR A 7 -2.55 3.90 -25.56
C TYR A 7 -2.52 3.03 -26.82
N ASN A 8 -3.21 3.42 -27.87
CA ASN A 8 -3.23 2.68 -29.15
C ASN A 8 -1.93 2.75 -29.96
N SER A 9 -0.94 3.53 -29.52
CA SER A 9 0.39 3.56 -30.13
C SER A 9 1.34 2.47 -29.63
N TYR A 10 0.93 1.69 -28.61
CA TYR A 10 1.67 0.57 -28.06
C TYR A 10 1.16 -0.76 -28.61
N ASP A 11 1.99 -1.80 -28.54
CA ASP A 11 1.60 -3.16 -28.96
C ASP A 11 0.74 -3.87 -27.89
N TYR A 12 0.86 -3.46 -26.64
CA TYR A 12 0.09 -3.97 -25.49
C TYR A 12 0.04 -2.94 -24.37
N VAL A 13 -1.07 -2.86 -23.64
CA VAL A 13 -1.24 -1.94 -22.49
C VAL A 13 -1.55 -2.70 -21.23
N PHE A 14 -0.74 -2.48 -20.19
CA PHE A 14 -1.04 -2.97 -18.84
C PHE A 14 -1.61 -1.84 -17.98
N PHE A 15 -2.77 -2.08 -17.37
CA PHE A 15 -3.36 -1.19 -16.39
C PHE A 15 -3.01 -1.61 -14.95
N ALA A 16 -2.89 -0.62 -14.06
CA ALA A 16 -2.51 -0.86 -12.66
C ALA A 16 -3.65 -1.45 -11.80
N SER A 17 -4.88 -1.48 -12.32
CA SER A 17 -6.05 -2.05 -11.62
C SER A 17 -7.01 -2.69 -12.61
N GLN A 18 -7.85 -3.60 -12.10
CA GLN A 18 -8.95 -4.19 -12.87
C GLN A 18 -9.97 -3.12 -13.28
N LYS A 19 -10.28 -2.19 -12.38
CA LYS A 19 -11.20 -1.07 -12.64
C LYS A 19 -10.77 -0.22 -13.85
N MET A 20 -9.49 0.17 -13.90
CA MET A 20 -8.95 0.87 -15.08
C MET A 20 -9.05 0.02 -16.34
N HIS A 21 -8.68 -1.25 -16.24
CA HIS A 21 -8.78 -2.15 -17.39
C HIS A 21 -10.21 -2.23 -17.92
N ASP A 22 -11.19 -2.44 -17.07
CA ASP A 22 -12.61 -2.56 -17.45
C ASP A 22 -13.15 -1.27 -18.06
N GLU A 23 -12.68 -0.11 -17.60
CA GLU A 23 -13.05 1.19 -18.15
C GLU A 23 -12.47 1.44 -19.54
N PHE A 24 -11.21 1.07 -19.77
CA PHE A 24 -10.47 1.47 -20.97
C PHE A 24 -10.37 0.37 -22.03
N ALA A 25 -10.38 -0.92 -21.68
CA ALA A 25 -10.10 -2.01 -22.62
C ALA A 25 -11.02 -1.99 -23.85
N SER A 26 -12.31 -1.67 -23.69
CA SER A 26 -13.26 -1.60 -24.80
C SER A 26 -13.05 -0.41 -25.76
N LYS A 27 -12.26 0.56 -25.32
CA LYS A 27 -11.93 1.79 -26.11
C LYS A 27 -10.62 1.62 -26.91
N LEU A 28 -9.85 0.55 -26.62
CA LEU A 28 -8.55 0.27 -27.24
C LEU A 28 -8.71 -0.58 -28.50
N HIS A 29 -7.79 -0.37 -29.45
CA HIS A 29 -7.61 -1.24 -30.62
C HIS A 29 -6.47 -2.24 -30.43
N VAL A 30 -5.71 -2.10 -29.35
CA VAL A 30 -4.60 -2.97 -28.97
C VAL A 30 -5.00 -3.86 -27.79
N PRO A 31 -4.41 -5.05 -27.65
CA PRO A 31 -4.67 -5.91 -26.51
C PRO A 31 -4.21 -5.26 -25.20
N SER A 32 -4.88 -5.59 -24.13
CA SER A 32 -4.58 -5.04 -22.81
C SER A 32 -4.78 -6.07 -21.70
N GLY A 33 -4.23 -5.79 -20.53
CA GLY A 33 -4.36 -6.62 -19.35
C GLY A 33 -4.08 -5.84 -18.07
N VAL A 34 -4.04 -6.54 -16.95
CA VAL A 34 -3.81 -5.95 -15.63
C VAL A 34 -2.43 -6.34 -15.12
N ALA A 35 -1.68 -5.35 -14.64
CA ALA A 35 -0.45 -5.53 -13.89
C ALA A 35 -0.51 -4.62 -12.64
N GLN A 36 -1.09 -5.15 -11.58
CA GLN A 36 -1.19 -4.44 -10.29
C GLN A 36 0.20 -4.16 -9.72
N GLN A 37 0.28 -3.24 -8.76
CA GLN A 37 1.45 -3.02 -7.92
C GLN A 37 1.91 -4.34 -7.29
N CYS A 38 3.17 -4.39 -6.91
CA CYS A 38 3.80 -5.60 -6.36
C CYS A 38 5.03 -5.23 -5.53
N VAL A 39 5.56 -6.17 -4.77
CA VAL A 39 6.74 -5.98 -3.93
C VAL A 39 8.01 -6.48 -4.60
N ASP A 40 9.12 -5.77 -4.35
CA ASP A 40 10.45 -6.33 -4.50
C ASP A 40 10.82 -7.10 -3.22
N ASP A 41 10.55 -8.41 -3.23
CA ASP A 41 10.81 -9.30 -2.08
C ASP A 41 12.30 -9.46 -1.76
N SER A 42 13.19 -9.05 -2.66
CA SER A 42 14.63 -9.00 -2.41
C SER A 42 15.09 -7.74 -1.71
N ALA A 43 14.34 -6.65 -1.83
CA ALA A 43 14.63 -5.36 -1.20
C ALA A 43 13.88 -5.16 0.14
N MET A 44 12.69 -5.76 0.27
CA MET A 44 11.91 -5.75 1.51
C MET A 44 12.41 -6.84 2.45
N VAL A 45 13.48 -6.54 3.18
CA VAL A 45 14.13 -7.47 4.13
C VAL A 45 13.91 -7.00 5.57
N TYR A 46 13.84 -7.96 6.48
CA TYR A 46 13.71 -7.73 7.92
C TYR A 46 14.36 -8.87 8.71
N GLU A 47 14.67 -8.60 9.97
CA GLU A 47 15.12 -9.58 10.94
C GLU A 47 14.01 -9.84 11.94
N GLU A 48 13.75 -11.10 12.23
CA GLU A 48 12.79 -11.52 13.28
C GLU A 48 13.40 -11.42 14.67
N GLY A 49 12.53 -11.44 15.69
CA GLY A 49 12.96 -11.54 17.10
C GLY A 49 13.24 -10.19 17.77
N HIS A 50 12.90 -9.09 17.13
CA HIS A 50 12.94 -7.77 17.74
C HIS A 50 11.57 -7.40 18.34
N ASP A 51 11.60 -6.66 19.45
CA ASP A 51 10.40 -6.01 19.97
C ASP A 51 9.91 -4.94 18.97
N LYS A 52 8.59 -4.78 18.85
CA LYS A 52 7.99 -3.74 18.01
C LYS A 52 8.44 -2.34 18.48
N GLN A 53 9.15 -1.62 17.60
CA GLN A 53 9.73 -0.30 17.88
C GLN A 53 8.71 0.83 17.79
N TYR A 54 7.70 0.66 16.95
CA TYR A 54 6.68 1.67 16.66
C TYR A 54 5.30 1.20 17.10
N GLU A 55 4.60 2.04 17.86
CA GLU A 55 3.19 1.78 18.18
C GLU A 55 2.32 2.03 16.94
N LEU A 56 2.38 3.26 16.41
CA LEU A 56 1.79 3.63 15.13
C LEU A 56 2.90 4.19 14.23
N LEU A 57 2.99 3.72 13.00
CA LEU A 57 3.96 4.18 12.02
C LEU A 57 3.29 4.67 10.75
N PHE A 58 3.71 5.85 10.26
CA PHE A 58 3.41 6.33 8.93
C PHE A 58 4.70 6.73 8.22
N VAL A 59 4.95 6.16 7.03
CA VAL A 59 6.11 6.52 6.20
C VAL A 59 5.61 7.07 4.87
N GLY A 60 5.79 8.36 4.66
CA GLY A 60 5.36 9.01 3.42
C GLY A 60 5.44 10.53 3.46
N ASN A 61 5.60 11.13 2.28
CA ASN A 61 5.59 12.57 2.12
C ASN A 61 4.17 13.11 2.08
N SER A 62 3.96 14.31 2.61
CA SER A 62 2.69 15.01 2.52
C SER A 62 2.38 15.47 1.08
N ARG A 63 3.40 15.83 0.30
CA ARG A 63 3.24 16.51 -1.00
C ARG A 63 2.31 17.73 -0.90
N HIS A 64 2.41 18.46 0.22
CA HIS A 64 1.59 19.64 0.55
C HIS A 64 0.08 19.34 0.70
N VAL A 65 -0.30 18.08 0.95
CA VAL A 65 -1.66 17.65 1.27
C VAL A 65 -1.69 17.07 2.68
N PHE A 66 -2.68 17.44 3.48
CA PHE A 66 -2.89 16.78 4.76
C PHE A 66 -3.50 15.40 4.52
N ARG A 67 -2.68 14.37 4.62
CA ARG A 67 -3.07 12.99 4.33
C ARG A 67 -4.29 12.58 5.15
N PRO A 68 -5.33 12.01 4.52
CA PRO A 68 -6.61 11.71 5.17
C PRO A 68 -6.48 10.91 6.45
N ILE A 69 -5.70 9.83 6.46
CA ILE A 69 -5.54 8.99 7.66
C ILE A 69 -4.92 9.75 8.83
N LEU A 70 -3.96 10.63 8.59
CA LEU A 70 -3.36 11.45 9.65
C LEU A 70 -4.29 12.58 10.10
N LYS A 71 -5.09 13.13 9.20
CA LYS A 71 -6.13 14.12 9.52
C LYS A 71 -7.22 13.52 10.41
N ASP A 72 -7.59 12.27 10.17
CA ASP A 72 -8.58 11.56 10.97
C ASP A 72 -8.01 11.09 12.32
N LEU A 73 -6.72 10.78 12.37
CA LEU A 73 -6.08 10.31 13.60
C LEU A 73 -5.77 11.45 14.58
N ILE A 74 -5.21 12.56 14.10
CA ILE A 74 -4.68 13.64 14.96
C ILE A 74 -5.80 14.57 15.47
N PRO A 75 -5.74 15.02 16.75
CA PRO A 75 -4.79 14.60 17.79
C PRO A 75 -5.01 13.17 18.26
N THR A 76 -3.93 12.51 18.72
CA THR A 76 -3.96 11.16 19.26
C THR A 76 -3.14 11.07 20.55
N GLU A 77 -3.56 10.18 21.46
CA GLU A 77 -2.82 9.83 22.66
C GLU A 77 -1.81 8.70 22.41
N HIS A 78 -1.93 8.02 21.26
CA HIS A 78 -1.02 6.97 20.87
C HIS A 78 0.32 7.52 20.40
N LYS A 79 1.39 6.73 20.56
CA LYS A 79 2.73 7.10 20.09
C LYS A 79 2.78 6.96 18.56
N LEU A 80 2.43 8.03 17.87
CA LEU A 80 2.55 8.13 16.42
C LEU A 80 3.99 8.52 16.03
N THR A 81 4.55 7.82 15.07
CA THR A 81 5.85 8.13 14.45
C THR A 81 5.65 8.35 12.95
N VAL A 82 6.10 9.49 12.46
CA VAL A 82 5.98 9.87 11.05
C VAL A 82 7.36 10.08 10.45
N TYR A 83 7.60 9.51 9.26
CA TYR A 83 8.75 9.78 8.42
C TYR A 83 8.29 10.38 7.09
N GLY A 84 8.96 11.44 6.64
CA GLY A 84 8.70 12.05 5.34
C GLY A 84 8.72 13.58 5.36
N ARG A 85 8.55 14.19 4.19
CA ARG A 85 8.74 15.61 3.93
C ARG A 85 7.43 16.36 3.74
N HIS A 86 7.52 17.67 3.82
CA HIS A 86 6.46 18.64 3.51
C HIS A 86 5.29 18.62 4.50
N TRP A 87 5.60 18.36 5.78
CA TRP A 87 4.63 18.36 6.87
C TRP A 87 4.53 19.70 7.62
N GLU A 88 5.35 20.69 7.28
CA GLU A 88 5.58 21.94 8.02
C GLU A 88 4.30 22.75 8.25
N ASN A 89 3.31 22.61 7.38
CA ASN A 89 2.04 23.35 7.45
C ASN A 89 0.89 22.55 8.06
N PHE A 90 1.18 21.38 8.63
CA PHE A 90 0.16 20.50 9.20
C PHE A 90 0.48 20.16 10.66
N PRO A 91 -0.56 19.87 11.49
CA PRO A 91 -0.35 19.45 12.88
C PRO A 91 0.42 18.11 13.03
N VAL A 92 0.73 17.46 11.92
CA VAL A 92 1.57 16.25 11.85
C VAL A 92 3.01 16.55 12.23
N GLN A 93 3.47 17.79 12.10
CA GLN A 93 4.87 18.18 12.34
C GLN A 93 5.40 17.73 13.71
N ASP A 94 4.57 17.73 14.74
CA ASP A 94 4.95 17.31 16.10
C ASP A 94 5.24 15.79 16.22
N TYR A 95 4.82 15.01 15.23
CA TYR A 95 5.00 13.56 15.16
C TYR A 95 6.12 13.14 14.18
N VAL A 96 6.66 14.09 13.42
CA VAL A 96 7.71 13.83 12.43
C VAL A 96 9.05 13.67 13.13
N VAL A 97 9.64 12.48 13.03
CA VAL A 97 10.96 12.18 13.63
C VAL A 97 12.10 12.40 12.65
N SER A 98 11.84 12.30 11.34
CA SER A 98 12.79 12.60 10.27
C SER A 98 12.07 12.84 8.95
N ASP A 99 12.65 13.67 8.11
CA ASP A 99 12.19 13.94 6.74
C ASP A 99 12.56 12.82 5.76
N TYR A 100 13.36 11.85 6.19
CA TYR A 100 13.87 10.77 5.37
C TYR A 100 14.02 9.47 6.16
N MET A 101 13.73 8.36 5.51
CA MET A 101 14.08 7.01 5.94
C MET A 101 14.82 6.32 4.79
N ASP A 102 15.98 5.74 5.08
CA ASP A 102 16.72 4.95 4.09
C ASP A 102 15.90 3.76 3.61
N ASN A 103 15.83 3.55 2.29
CA ASN A 103 15.04 2.47 1.71
C ASN A 103 15.42 1.08 2.24
N SER A 104 16.70 0.87 2.57
CA SER A 104 17.18 -0.38 3.17
C SER A 104 16.63 -0.66 4.58
N LYS A 105 16.07 0.36 5.24
CA LYS A 105 15.49 0.28 6.58
C LYS A 105 13.97 0.20 6.57
N VAL A 106 13.33 0.46 5.44
CA VAL A 106 11.87 0.53 5.34
C VAL A 106 11.23 -0.81 5.68
N GLY A 107 11.76 -1.92 5.16
CA GLY A 107 11.25 -3.25 5.44
C GLY A 107 11.28 -3.56 6.94
N GLN A 108 12.40 -3.31 7.62
CA GLN A 108 12.51 -3.49 9.06
C GLN A 108 11.56 -2.57 9.84
N ALA A 109 11.47 -1.29 9.46
CA ALA A 109 10.58 -0.35 10.13
C ALA A 109 9.10 -0.76 10.02
N TYR A 110 8.68 -1.28 8.87
CA TYR A 110 7.33 -1.81 8.69
C TYR A 110 7.10 -3.05 9.55
N HIS A 111 8.05 -3.98 9.54
CA HIS A 111 7.99 -5.17 10.40
C HIS A 111 7.90 -4.81 11.88
N ASP A 112 8.65 -3.81 12.34
CA ASP A 112 8.74 -3.38 13.74
C ASP A 112 7.58 -2.47 14.17
N ALA A 113 6.63 -2.17 13.31
CA ALA A 113 5.42 -1.44 13.68
C ALA A 113 4.35 -2.38 14.26
N LYS A 114 3.69 -1.97 15.35
CA LYS A 114 2.47 -2.64 15.81
C LYS A 114 1.34 -2.42 14.82
N ILE A 115 1.18 -1.18 14.35
CA ILE A 115 0.21 -0.80 13.32
C ILE A 115 0.91 0.13 12.33
N LEU A 116 0.95 -0.27 11.06
CA LEU A 116 1.33 0.60 9.96
C LEU A 116 0.09 1.29 9.40
N LEU A 117 0.16 2.59 9.24
CA LEU A 117 -0.92 3.40 8.68
C LEU A 117 -0.67 3.65 7.19
N ASN A 118 -1.71 3.45 6.38
CA ASN A 118 -1.69 3.72 4.95
C ASN A 118 -2.92 4.52 4.53
N ASP A 119 -2.77 5.31 3.50
CA ASP A 119 -3.86 5.89 2.72
C ASP A 119 -3.46 6.03 1.25
N HIS A 120 -4.47 6.17 0.40
CA HIS A 120 -4.30 6.34 -1.03
C HIS A 120 -4.44 7.81 -1.43
N TRP A 121 -3.81 8.18 -2.53
CA TRP A 121 -4.12 9.41 -3.23
C TRP A 121 -5.50 9.30 -3.88
N ASP A 122 -6.18 10.44 -4.08
CA ASP A 122 -7.54 10.44 -4.62
C ASP A 122 -7.60 9.77 -5.99
N ASP A 123 -6.62 10.04 -6.86
CA ASP A 123 -6.50 9.41 -8.18
C ASP A 123 -6.29 7.88 -8.09
N MET A 124 -5.53 7.40 -7.12
CA MET A 124 -5.38 5.95 -6.90
C MET A 124 -6.70 5.33 -6.45
N ARG A 125 -7.40 5.97 -5.51
CA ARG A 125 -8.69 5.51 -4.99
C ARG A 125 -9.75 5.50 -6.09
N GLU A 126 -9.83 6.58 -6.89
CA GLU A 126 -10.76 6.69 -8.01
C GLU A 126 -10.52 5.61 -9.07
N ASN A 127 -9.29 5.20 -9.27
CA ASN A 127 -8.90 4.21 -10.26
C ASN A 127 -8.70 2.78 -9.71
N GLY A 128 -8.99 2.55 -8.43
CA GLY A 128 -8.84 1.23 -7.81
C GLY A 128 -7.40 0.74 -7.72
N ILE A 129 -6.43 1.65 -7.60
CA ILE A 129 -5.00 1.33 -7.54
C ILE A 129 -4.59 1.14 -6.08
N ILE A 130 -4.27 -0.08 -5.70
CA ILE A 130 -3.74 -0.37 -4.36
C ILE A 130 -2.33 0.20 -4.24
N SER A 131 -2.07 0.93 -3.15
CA SER A 131 -0.77 1.51 -2.85
C SER A 131 0.33 0.46 -2.76
N ASN A 132 1.49 0.74 -3.37
CA ASN A 132 2.67 -0.15 -3.28
C ASN A 132 3.06 -0.44 -1.82
N ARG A 133 2.89 0.54 -0.93
CA ARG A 133 3.15 0.37 0.51
C ARG A 133 2.42 -0.83 1.12
N ILE A 134 1.21 -1.14 0.66
CA ILE A 134 0.47 -2.31 1.17
C ILE A 134 1.21 -3.60 0.81
N PHE A 135 1.66 -3.74 -0.42
CA PHE A 135 2.43 -4.93 -0.85
C PHE A 135 3.76 -5.03 -0.10
N ASP A 136 4.49 -3.92 0.01
CA ASP A 136 5.78 -3.87 0.70
C ASP A 136 5.64 -4.23 2.19
N ALA A 137 4.64 -3.66 2.85
CA ALA A 137 4.39 -3.90 4.26
C ALA A 137 3.90 -5.32 4.55
N LEU A 138 3.00 -5.83 3.73
CA LEU A 138 2.54 -7.23 3.89
C LEU A 138 3.68 -8.21 3.67
N ALA A 139 4.59 -7.96 2.71
CA ALA A 139 5.71 -8.85 2.44
C ALA A 139 6.65 -9.03 3.64
N VAL A 140 6.74 -8.04 4.51
CA VAL A 140 7.52 -8.11 5.77
C VAL A 140 6.67 -8.45 7.00
N GLY A 141 5.43 -8.90 6.80
CA GLY A 141 4.55 -9.30 7.90
C GLY A 141 4.09 -8.13 8.79
N ALA A 142 3.93 -6.94 8.23
CA ALA A 142 3.35 -5.81 8.95
C ALA A 142 1.82 -5.89 9.00
N PHE A 143 1.24 -5.47 10.14
CA PHE A 143 -0.20 -5.25 10.25
C PHE A 143 -0.56 -3.83 9.78
N ILE A 144 -1.58 -3.70 8.93
CA ILE A 144 -1.90 -2.46 8.25
C ILE A 144 -3.34 -2.03 8.54
N ILE A 145 -3.51 -0.73 8.83
CA ILE A 145 -4.81 -0.05 8.74
C ILE A 145 -4.73 0.96 7.58
N SER A 146 -5.69 0.89 6.65
CA SER A 146 -5.75 1.71 5.45
C SER A 146 -7.13 2.34 5.27
N ASP A 147 -7.21 3.42 4.50
CA ASP A 147 -8.47 3.87 3.93
C ASP A 147 -9.08 2.77 3.05
N ASP A 148 -10.39 2.83 2.89
CA ASP A 148 -11.13 1.77 2.20
C ASP A 148 -11.16 1.98 0.69
N ILE A 149 -10.76 0.93 -0.05
CA ILE A 149 -11.02 0.75 -1.47
C ILE A 149 -11.43 -0.71 -1.74
N PRO A 150 -12.41 -0.97 -2.62
CA PRO A 150 -12.93 -2.32 -2.88
C PRO A 150 -11.87 -3.34 -3.25
N GLU A 151 -10.86 -2.92 -4.01
CA GLU A 151 -9.78 -3.76 -4.52
C GLU A 151 -8.90 -4.35 -3.39
N ILE A 152 -8.82 -3.69 -2.24
CA ILE A 152 -8.13 -4.23 -1.05
C ILE A 152 -8.84 -5.50 -0.58
N HIS A 153 -10.17 -5.46 -0.46
CA HIS A 153 -10.97 -6.60 0.00
C HIS A 153 -10.95 -7.75 -1.00
N GLU A 154 -10.99 -7.43 -2.29
CA GLU A 154 -10.90 -8.44 -3.36
C GLU A 154 -9.58 -9.21 -3.32
N LEU A 155 -8.47 -8.51 -3.03
CA LEU A 155 -7.14 -9.09 -3.11
C LEU A 155 -6.67 -9.69 -1.78
N PHE A 156 -6.91 -8.98 -0.68
CA PHE A 156 -6.36 -9.33 0.63
C PHE A 156 -7.42 -9.76 1.66
N GLY A 157 -8.72 -9.66 1.30
CA GLY A 157 -9.81 -9.89 2.25
C GLY A 157 -9.68 -8.98 3.48
N ASP A 158 -9.92 -9.54 4.66
CA ASP A 158 -9.83 -8.81 5.93
C ASP A 158 -8.41 -8.75 6.52
N ASN A 159 -7.38 -9.17 5.77
CA ASN A 159 -6.00 -9.17 6.25
C ASN A 159 -5.36 -7.78 6.20
N VAL A 160 -5.89 -6.88 5.38
CA VAL A 160 -5.67 -5.44 5.49
C VAL A 160 -6.93 -4.85 6.11
N VAL A 161 -6.79 -4.21 7.26
CA VAL A 161 -7.93 -3.59 7.95
C VAL A 161 -8.19 -2.23 7.32
N THR A 162 -9.42 -2.00 6.88
CA THR A 162 -9.83 -0.70 6.34
C THR A 162 -10.63 0.10 7.37
N TYR A 163 -10.71 1.42 7.20
CA TYR A 163 -11.45 2.31 8.10
C TYR A 163 -12.33 3.31 7.34
N HIS A 164 -13.38 3.77 8.01
CA HIS A 164 -14.35 4.75 7.50
C HIS A 164 -14.47 5.96 8.45
N GLY A 165 -13.56 6.94 8.27
CA GLY A 165 -13.56 8.17 9.06
C GLY A 165 -12.96 8.04 10.45
N ARG A 166 -12.94 9.17 11.15
CA ARG A 166 -12.19 9.39 12.39
C ARG A 166 -12.51 8.40 13.52
N GLU A 167 -13.76 8.20 13.81
CA GLU A 167 -14.18 7.39 14.98
C GLU A 167 -13.86 5.92 14.76
N ASP A 168 -14.18 5.40 13.58
CA ASP A 168 -13.86 4.01 13.21
C ASP A 168 -12.35 3.74 13.19
N LEU A 169 -11.55 4.71 12.69
CA LEU A 169 -10.08 4.61 12.75
C LEU A 169 -9.56 4.47 14.18
N LYS A 170 -10.05 5.34 15.09
CA LYS A 170 -9.64 5.31 16.50
C LYS A 170 -10.05 4.03 17.19
N GLU A 171 -11.29 3.59 17.01
CA GLU A 171 -11.79 2.34 17.57
C GLU A 171 -10.96 1.14 17.09
N LYS A 172 -10.62 1.07 15.81
CA LYS A 172 -9.77 0.01 15.24
C LYS A 172 -8.34 0.05 15.79
N ILE A 173 -7.76 1.23 15.91
CA ILE A 173 -6.42 1.38 16.52
C ILE A 173 -6.46 0.89 17.97
N ASP A 174 -7.41 1.35 18.78
CA ASP A 174 -7.57 0.95 20.18
C ASP A 174 -7.78 -0.56 20.34
N TYR A 175 -8.58 -1.13 19.43
CA TYR A 175 -8.84 -2.56 19.41
C TYR A 175 -7.58 -3.36 19.09
N TYR A 176 -6.95 -3.08 17.96
CA TYR A 176 -5.81 -3.87 17.49
C TYR A 176 -4.53 -3.65 18.30
N LEU A 177 -4.35 -2.54 18.99
CA LEU A 177 -3.26 -2.39 19.95
C LEU A 177 -3.37 -3.36 21.14
N LYS A 178 -4.59 -3.76 21.51
CA LYS A 178 -4.88 -4.70 22.61
C LYS A 178 -4.99 -6.17 22.16
N HIS A 179 -5.16 -6.44 20.85
CA HIS A 179 -5.40 -7.77 20.29
C HIS A 179 -4.23 -8.22 19.40
N GLU A 180 -3.09 -8.46 20.05
CA GLU A 180 -1.83 -8.80 19.37
C GLU A 180 -1.93 -10.08 18.54
N GLU A 181 -2.51 -11.15 19.10
CA GLU A 181 -2.65 -12.43 18.41
C GLU A 181 -3.47 -12.32 17.10
N GLU A 182 -4.54 -11.51 17.12
CA GLU A 182 -5.36 -11.27 15.92
C GLU A 182 -4.60 -10.43 14.90
N ARG A 183 -3.88 -9.41 15.37
CA ARG A 183 -3.03 -8.56 14.55
C ARG A 183 -1.97 -9.38 13.81
N ASP A 184 -1.28 -10.27 14.54
CA ASP A 184 -0.24 -11.13 13.99
C ASP A 184 -0.81 -12.18 13.02
N ALA A 185 -1.99 -12.73 13.30
CA ALA A 185 -2.67 -13.65 12.41
C ALA A 185 -3.01 -13.00 11.07
N LYS A 186 -3.56 -11.76 11.09
CA LYS A 186 -3.85 -10.99 9.87
C LYS A 186 -2.58 -10.63 9.10
N ALA A 187 -1.55 -10.15 9.79
CA ALA A 187 -0.25 -9.83 9.19
C ALA A 187 0.37 -11.05 8.47
N LYS A 188 0.36 -12.21 9.12
CA LYS A 188 0.87 -13.47 8.57
C LYS A 188 0.07 -13.96 7.35
N ALA A 189 -1.25 -13.83 7.41
CA ALA A 189 -2.11 -14.21 6.29
C ALA A 189 -1.91 -13.25 5.09
N GLY A 190 -1.82 -11.95 5.35
CA GLY A 190 -1.52 -10.93 4.34
C GLY A 190 -0.15 -11.14 3.69
N GLN A 191 0.88 -11.46 4.50
CA GLN A 191 2.24 -11.79 4.02
C GLN A 191 2.21 -12.95 3.03
N LYS A 192 1.50 -14.01 3.37
CA LYS A 192 1.37 -15.18 2.50
C LYS A 192 0.74 -14.81 1.14
N ILE A 193 -0.23 -13.91 1.12
CA ILE A 193 -0.85 -13.44 -0.13
C ILE A 193 0.16 -12.62 -0.93
N ALA A 194 0.80 -11.63 -0.31
CA ALA A 194 1.73 -10.73 -0.99
C ALA A 194 2.92 -11.48 -1.63
N LEU A 195 3.46 -12.48 -0.94
CA LEU A 195 4.59 -13.26 -1.44
C LEU A 195 4.20 -14.37 -2.43
N ASN A 196 2.90 -14.71 -2.55
CA ASN A 196 2.41 -15.72 -3.50
C ASN A 196 1.61 -15.07 -4.63
N GLY A 197 2.31 -14.51 -5.61
CA GLY A 197 1.71 -13.97 -6.83
C GLY A 197 1.76 -12.45 -6.96
N HIS A 198 2.36 -11.75 -5.98
CA HIS A 198 2.46 -10.28 -6.00
C HIS A 198 3.90 -9.77 -5.81
N THR A 199 4.88 -10.55 -6.23
CA THR A 199 6.28 -10.12 -6.32
C THR A 199 6.62 -9.54 -7.69
N PHE A 200 7.73 -8.81 -7.80
CA PHE A 200 8.26 -8.36 -9.09
C PHE A 200 8.48 -9.52 -10.05
N ARG A 201 8.93 -10.69 -9.54
CA ARG A 201 9.11 -11.89 -10.33
C ARG A 201 7.80 -12.35 -10.97
N ASP A 202 6.71 -12.32 -10.22
CA ASP A 202 5.38 -12.70 -10.71
C ASP A 202 4.91 -11.74 -11.80
N ARG A 203 5.10 -10.43 -11.60
CA ARG A 203 4.72 -9.40 -12.60
C ARG A 203 5.55 -9.54 -13.87
N VAL A 204 6.86 -9.73 -13.75
CA VAL A 204 7.75 -9.97 -14.91
C VAL A 204 7.34 -11.23 -15.65
N ALA A 205 6.98 -12.31 -14.96
CA ALA A 205 6.52 -13.54 -15.59
C ALA A 205 5.28 -13.32 -16.47
N VAL A 206 4.30 -12.54 -15.96
CA VAL A 206 3.09 -12.15 -16.73
C VAL A 206 3.48 -11.35 -17.99
N MET A 207 4.33 -10.33 -17.83
CA MET A 207 4.76 -9.48 -18.95
C MET A 207 5.53 -10.26 -20.00
N VAL A 208 6.47 -11.11 -19.58
CA VAL A 208 7.26 -11.98 -20.49
C VAL A 208 6.37 -12.97 -21.23
N LYS A 209 5.35 -13.52 -20.57
CA LYS A 209 4.38 -14.39 -21.25
C LYS A 209 3.67 -13.65 -22.38
N VAL A 210 3.14 -12.47 -22.11
CA VAL A 210 2.48 -11.63 -23.11
C VAL A 210 3.41 -11.34 -24.28
N ILE A 211 4.65 -10.86 -24.02
CA ILE A 211 5.63 -10.55 -25.08
C ILE A 211 5.92 -11.77 -25.97
N ARG A 212 6.01 -12.98 -25.40
CA ARG A 212 6.27 -14.21 -26.17
C ARG A 212 5.09 -14.67 -27.00
N GLU A 213 3.87 -14.30 -26.61
CA GLU A 213 2.64 -14.66 -27.30
C GLU A 213 2.22 -13.63 -28.35
N MET A 214 2.89 -12.46 -28.38
CA MET A 214 2.63 -11.44 -29.38
C MET A 214 3.13 -11.89 -30.76
N PRO A 215 2.34 -11.69 -31.82
CA PRO A 215 2.80 -11.93 -33.19
C PRO A 215 3.96 -10.99 -33.52
N LEU A 216 5.06 -11.54 -34.03
CA LEU A 216 6.19 -10.77 -34.57
C LEU A 216 5.80 -10.13 -35.90
#